data_7fe2f1e10913bae303cf9816c39e4f86
#
_entry.id   7fe2f1e10913bae303cf9816c39e4f86
#
_cell.length_a   1.000
_cell.length_b   1.000
_cell.length_c   1.000
_cell.angle_alpha   90.00
_cell.angle_beta   90.00
_cell.angle_gamma   90.00
#
_symmetry.space_group_name_H-M   'P 1'
#
loop_
_entity.id
_entity.type
_entity.pdbx_description
1 polymer ?
#
loop_
_entity_poly.entity_id
_entity_poly.type
_entity_poly.pdbx_seq_one_letter_code
_entity_poly.pdbx_strand_id
1 'polypeptide(L)'
;MTKIGVSRRKALESGACALAGAAGLLVTARARAGTEQSTTYEEIVRRWYKAWEKKDQPQFEALMADNFTFTSAAGDDHISKSAFKTQCWDTQINFIDRFDLERVSGGGNEAFVKYLCHTKNGKSFRNVEYFRLRDGKVETIECYFGGKSTFPSAVSKA
;
A
#
# COMPACT_ATOMS: atom_id res chain seq x y z
N MET A 1 -30.87 33.53 48.13
CA MET A 1 -30.74 33.18 49.57
C MET A 1 -29.97 31.88 49.58
N THR A 2 -28.84 31.66 50.05
CA THR A 2 -27.93 32.00 51.11
C THR A 2 -26.71 31.17 50.77
N LYS A 3 -25.60 31.71 50.41
CA LYS A 3 -24.35 32.11 51.09
C LYS A 3 -23.74 31.08 52.03
N ILE A 4 -22.42 30.91 51.82
CA ILE A 4 -21.28 30.95 52.76
C ILE A 4 -20.79 29.55 53.16
N GLY A 5 -19.49 29.25 53.21
CA GLY A 5 -18.21 29.92 53.23
C GLY A 5 -17.12 28.88 53.45
N VAL A 6 -16.00 29.06 52.90
CA VAL A 6 -14.69 29.49 53.42
C VAL A 6 -14.22 28.85 54.73
N SER A 7 -13.05 28.18 54.69
CA SER A 7 -11.89 28.39 55.57
C SER A 7 -10.89 27.25 55.41
N ARG A 8 -9.73 27.47 54.91
CA ARG A 8 -8.44 28.01 55.36
C ARG A 8 -7.77 27.29 56.57
N ARG A 9 -6.61 26.77 56.20
CA ARG A 9 -5.31 26.93 56.88
C ARG A 9 -4.78 25.83 57.80
N LYS A 10 -3.52 25.53 57.51
CA LYS A 10 -2.28 25.44 58.34
C LYS A 10 -2.11 24.05 59.00
N ALA A 11 -0.92 23.52 59.21
CA ALA A 11 0.47 24.00 59.13
C ALA A 11 1.42 22.78 59.02
N LEU A 12 2.54 23.05 58.49
CA LEU A 12 3.90 22.65 58.84
C LEU A 12 4.09 21.75 60.08
N GLU A 13 4.89 20.68 59.96
CA GLU A 13 6.15 20.62 60.70
C GLU A 13 7.08 19.52 60.17
N SER A 14 8.31 19.82 60.26
CA SER A 14 9.54 19.19 59.81
C SER A 14 9.83 17.85 60.48
N GLY A 15 10.46 16.96 59.75
CA GLY A 15 11.16 15.80 60.30
C GLY A 15 12.18 15.29 59.31
N ALA A 16 13.39 15.80 59.43
CA ALA A 16 14.55 15.25 58.72
C ALA A 16 15.03 14.01 59.43
N CYS A 17 15.24 12.92 58.68
CA CYS A 17 16.18 11.88 59.02
C CYS A 17 16.80 11.29 57.76
N ALA A 18 18.09 11.27 57.82
CA ALA A 18 19.01 10.92 56.76
C ALA A 18 19.27 9.41 56.64
N LEU A 19 19.85 9.04 55.47
CA LEU A 19 20.76 7.93 55.19
C LEU A 19 20.16 6.57 54.91
N ALA A 20 20.31 6.11 53.69
CA ALA A 20 21.31 5.14 53.26
C ALA A 20 21.03 4.67 51.84
N GLY A 21 22.03 4.66 51.03
CA GLY A 21 22.05 4.33 49.64
C GLY A 21 21.59 2.93 49.27
N ALA A 22 20.94 2.88 48.15
CA ALA A 22 20.95 1.76 47.25
C ALA A 22 20.91 2.33 45.84
N ALA A 23 22.03 2.27 45.13
CA ALA A 23 22.13 2.54 43.71
C ALA A 23 21.35 1.47 42.97
N GLY A 24 20.07 1.69 42.79
CA GLY A 24 19.24 0.91 41.88
C GLY A 24 19.47 1.41 40.47
N LEU A 25 20.22 0.66 39.67
CA LEU A 25 20.29 0.81 38.21
C LEU A 25 18.87 0.63 37.65
N LEU A 26 18.16 1.73 37.45
CA LEU A 26 16.99 1.77 36.58
C LEU A 26 17.46 1.58 35.17
N VAL A 27 17.57 0.31 34.75
CA VAL A 27 17.58 -0.03 33.34
C VAL A 27 16.20 0.35 32.79
N THR A 28 16.08 1.59 32.32
CA THR A 28 14.96 1.98 31.48
C THR A 28 15.04 1.16 30.20
N ALA A 29 14.32 0.06 30.17
CA ALA A 29 14.02 -0.65 28.94
C ALA A 29 13.27 0.37 28.04
N ARG A 30 14.07 1.05 27.20
CA ARG A 30 13.54 1.88 26.14
C ARG A 30 12.92 0.91 25.14
N ALA A 31 11.62 0.68 25.30
CA ALA A 31 10.82 0.02 24.29
C ALA A 31 11.08 0.79 23.00
N ARG A 32 11.89 0.22 22.12
CA ARG A 32 11.92 0.61 20.72
C ARG A 32 10.52 0.28 20.21
N ALA A 33 9.64 1.26 20.25
CA ALA A 33 8.52 1.29 19.34
C ALA A 33 9.15 1.24 17.95
N GLY A 34 9.18 0.04 17.36
CA GLY A 34 9.48 -0.10 15.96
C GLY A 34 8.48 0.77 15.25
N THR A 35 8.94 1.85 14.66
CA THR A 35 8.16 2.61 13.70
C THR A 35 7.92 1.60 12.58
N GLU A 36 6.78 0.94 12.59
CA GLU A 36 6.28 0.25 11.41
C GLU A 36 6.17 1.35 10.36
N GLN A 37 7.13 1.37 9.47
CA GLN A 37 7.17 2.30 8.36
C GLN A 37 6.02 1.89 7.45
N SER A 38 4.90 2.60 7.58
CA SER A 38 3.73 2.36 6.75
C SER A 38 4.17 2.42 5.30
N THR A 39 4.14 1.26 4.64
CA THR A 39 4.49 1.17 3.22
C THR A 39 3.53 2.05 2.44
N THR A 40 4.07 2.99 1.69
CA THR A 40 3.26 3.94 0.93
C THR A 40 2.54 3.23 -0.22
N TYR A 41 1.40 3.78 -0.67
CA TYR A 41 0.70 3.26 -1.84
C TYR A 41 1.63 3.19 -3.07
N GLU A 42 2.53 4.15 -3.22
CA GLU A 42 3.45 4.22 -4.34
C GLU A 42 4.46 3.06 -4.32
N GLU A 43 4.99 2.71 -3.16
CA GLU A 43 5.90 1.55 -3.00
C GLU A 43 5.20 0.24 -3.34
N ILE A 44 3.96 0.05 -2.88
CA ILE A 44 3.18 -1.16 -3.16
C ILE A 44 2.93 -1.28 -4.67
N VAL A 45 2.47 -0.21 -5.30
CA VAL A 45 2.23 -0.15 -6.74
C VAL A 45 3.50 -0.44 -7.53
N ARG A 46 4.63 0.19 -7.20
CA ARG A 46 5.90 -0.06 -7.89
C ARG A 46 6.36 -1.50 -7.72
N ARG A 47 6.18 -2.09 -6.54
CA ARG A 47 6.50 -3.51 -6.29
C ARG A 47 5.60 -4.43 -7.10
N TRP A 48 4.32 -4.09 -7.30
CA TRP A 48 3.37 -4.83 -8.12
C TRP A 48 3.86 -4.96 -9.56
N TYR A 49 4.14 -3.85 -10.24
CA TYR A 49 4.63 -3.89 -11.61
C TYR A 49 6.02 -4.53 -11.72
N LYS A 50 6.86 -4.34 -10.72
CA LYS A 50 8.18 -4.98 -10.68
C LYS A 50 8.11 -6.50 -10.55
N ALA A 51 7.14 -7.03 -9.83
CA ALA A 51 6.91 -8.47 -9.74
C ALA A 51 6.51 -9.04 -11.12
N TRP A 52 5.65 -8.33 -11.87
CA TRP A 52 5.32 -8.68 -13.25
C TRP A 52 6.56 -8.73 -14.16
N GLU A 53 7.36 -7.68 -14.17
CA GLU A 53 8.56 -7.58 -15.01
C GLU A 53 9.57 -8.69 -14.72
N LYS A 54 9.76 -8.99 -13.43
CA LYS A 54 10.69 -10.02 -12.96
C LYS A 54 10.12 -11.43 -13.04
N LYS A 55 8.85 -11.59 -13.33
CA LYS A 55 8.11 -12.87 -13.24
C LYS A 55 8.18 -13.48 -11.84
N ASP A 56 8.20 -12.62 -10.83
CA ASP A 56 8.31 -13.01 -9.42
C ASP A 56 6.91 -13.33 -8.86
N GLN A 57 6.44 -14.54 -9.15
CA GLN A 57 5.13 -15.00 -8.72
C GLN A 57 4.97 -15.01 -7.19
N PRO A 58 5.95 -15.47 -6.39
CA PRO A 58 5.82 -15.41 -4.93
C PRO A 58 5.62 -13.99 -4.41
N GLN A 59 6.38 -13.01 -4.91
CA GLN A 59 6.20 -11.61 -4.53
C GLN A 59 4.85 -11.06 -4.99
N PHE A 60 4.43 -11.41 -6.21
CA PHE A 60 3.15 -11.00 -6.77
C PHE A 60 1.98 -11.49 -5.92
N GLU A 61 1.98 -12.78 -5.55
CA GLU A 61 0.94 -13.37 -4.70
C GLU A 61 0.95 -12.79 -3.28
N ALA A 62 2.13 -12.49 -2.72
CA ALA A 62 2.27 -11.86 -1.40
C ALA A 62 1.73 -10.43 -1.35
N LEU A 63 1.75 -9.71 -2.48
CA LEU A 63 1.20 -8.36 -2.58
C LEU A 63 -0.34 -8.34 -2.61
N MET A 64 -1.02 -9.42 -2.94
CA MET A 64 -2.47 -9.50 -2.97
C MET A 64 -3.06 -9.84 -1.61
N ALA A 65 -4.12 -9.15 -1.22
CA ALA A 65 -4.94 -9.52 -0.07
C ALA A 65 -5.66 -10.88 -0.33
N ASP A 66 -6.09 -11.54 0.73
CA ASP A 66 -6.80 -12.82 0.58
C ASP A 66 -8.17 -12.64 -0.10
N ASN A 67 -8.80 -11.50 0.13
CA ASN A 67 -10.06 -11.08 -0.50
C ASN A 67 -9.85 -10.23 -1.77
N PHE A 68 -8.71 -10.36 -2.43
CA PHE A 68 -8.39 -9.62 -3.65
C PHE A 68 -9.46 -9.81 -4.73
N THR A 69 -9.78 -8.71 -5.43
CA THR A 69 -10.66 -8.70 -6.59
C THR A 69 -10.08 -7.92 -7.75
N PHE A 70 -10.41 -8.34 -8.95
CA PHE A 70 -10.04 -7.65 -10.19
C PHE A 70 -11.27 -7.46 -11.09
N THR A 71 -11.35 -6.27 -11.67
CA THR A 71 -12.39 -5.90 -12.64
C THR A 71 -11.72 -5.28 -13.86
N SER A 72 -12.21 -5.60 -15.06
CA SER A 72 -11.71 -5.00 -16.28
C SER A 72 -12.79 -4.77 -17.33
N ALA A 73 -12.50 -3.90 -18.28
CA ALA A 73 -13.35 -3.64 -19.44
C ALA A 73 -13.45 -4.83 -20.42
N ALA A 74 -12.68 -5.91 -20.20
CA ALA A 74 -12.77 -7.12 -20.98
C ALA A 74 -13.93 -8.05 -20.56
N GLY A 75 -14.64 -7.69 -19.50
CA GLY A 75 -15.76 -8.46 -18.97
C GLY A 75 -15.44 -9.18 -17.66
N ASP A 76 -14.25 -8.98 -17.08
CA ASP A 76 -13.96 -9.43 -15.74
C ASP A 76 -14.75 -8.57 -14.74
N ASP A 77 -15.47 -9.19 -13.84
CA ASP A 77 -16.22 -8.48 -12.79
C ASP A 77 -15.95 -9.12 -11.43
N HIS A 78 -15.16 -8.42 -10.60
CA HIS A 78 -14.76 -8.84 -9.26
C HIS A 78 -14.21 -10.27 -9.19
N ILE A 79 -13.45 -10.69 -10.22
CA ILE A 79 -12.84 -12.02 -10.23
C ILE A 79 -11.86 -12.16 -9.06
N SER A 80 -11.81 -13.36 -8.49
CA SER A 80 -10.99 -13.66 -7.32
C SER A 80 -9.50 -13.70 -7.63
N LYS A 81 -8.67 -13.68 -6.59
CA LYS A 81 -7.21 -13.85 -6.65
C LYS A 81 -6.79 -15.06 -7.51
N SER A 82 -7.44 -16.22 -7.33
CA SER A 82 -7.13 -17.43 -8.08
C SER A 82 -7.53 -17.30 -9.55
N ALA A 83 -8.71 -16.74 -9.83
CA ALA A 83 -9.16 -16.50 -11.20
C ALA A 83 -8.24 -15.49 -11.91
N PHE A 84 -7.87 -14.39 -11.24
CA PHE A 84 -6.94 -13.41 -11.77
C PHE A 84 -5.57 -14.02 -12.10
N LYS A 85 -5.05 -14.88 -11.23
CA LYS A 85 -3.82 -15.59 -11.51
C LYS A 85 -3.92 -16.39 -12.81
N THR A 86 -4.96 -17.21 -12.95
CA THR A 86 -5.11 -18.09 -14.12
C THR A 86 -5.41 -17.31 -15.40
N GLN A 87 -6.28 -16.29 -15.31
CA GLN A 87 -6.75 -15.57 -16.50
C GLN A 87 -5.81 -14.44 -16.93
N CYS A 88 -5.12 -13.80 -15.99
CA CYS A 88 -4.27 -12.66 -16.28
C CYS A 88 -2.78 -13.01 -16.16
N TRP A 89 -2.32 -13.46 -14.99
CA TRP A 89 -0.91 -13.73 -14.77
C TRP A 89 -0.38 -14.83 -15.69
N ASP A 90 -0.96 -16.03 -15.64
CA ASP A 90 -0.45 -17.18 -16.37
C ASP A 90 -0.51 -16.98 -17.89
N THR A 91 -1.43 -16.16 -18.38
CA THR A 91 -1.57 -15.87 -19.82
C THR A 91 -0.66 -14.74 -20.29
N GLN A 92 -0.38 -13.74 -19.44
CA GLN A 92 0.31 -12.52 -19.83
C GLN A 92 1.77 -12.48 -19.45
N ILE A 93 2.19 -13.26 -18.46
CA ILE A 93 3.56 -13.21 -17.90
C ILE A 93 4.66 -13.46 -18.94
N ASN A 94 4.36 -14.23 -19.97
CA ASN A 94 5.31 -14.49 -21.05
C ASN A 94 5.23 -13.47 -22.19
N PHE A 95 4.18 -12.70 -22.24
CA PHE A 95 3.90 -11.71 -23.26
C PHE A 95 4.40 -10.32 -22.86
N ILE A 96 4.24 -9.93 -21.60
CA ILE A 96 4.67 -8.65 -21.08
C ILE A 96 6.21 -8.61 -20.96
N ASP A 97 6.80 -7.49 -21.36
CA ASP A 97 8.22 -7.19 -21.24
C ASP A 97 8.49 -6.25 -20.05
N ARG A 98 7.94 -5.03 -20.09
CA ARG A 98 8.12 -4.02 -19.03
C ARG A 98 6.98 -3.02 -19.00
N PHE A 99 6.94 -2.24 -17.92
CA PHE A 99 6.00 -1.15 -17.73
C PHE A 99 6.73 0.19 -17.52
N ASP A 100 6.39 1.18 -18.32
CA ASP A 100 6.76 2.56 -18.06
C ASP A 100 5.61 3.22 -17.29
N LEU A 101 5.77 3.41 -15.98
CA LEU A 101 4.76 4.07 -15.14
C LEU A 101 4.78 5.56 -15.42
N GLU A 102 3.89 6.02 -16.30
CA GLU A 102 3.81 7.44 -16.72
C GLU A 102 3.27 8.34 -15.62
N ARG A 103 2.37 7.81 -14.79
CA ARG A 103 1.79 8.53 -13.64
C ARG A 103 1.38 7.55 -12.56
N VAL A 104 1.78 7.84 -11.33
CA VAL A 104 1.25 7.24 -10.10
C VAL A 104 0.72 8.39 -9.25
N SER A 105 -0.53 8.35 -8.88
CA SER A 105 -1.16 9.38 -8.04
C SER A 105 -2.19 8.74 -7.14
N GLY A 106 -2.28 9.22 -5.90
CA GLY A 106 -3.21 8.65 -4.92
C GLY A 106 -3.03 9.29 -3.56
N GLY A 107 -3.60 8.65 -2.56
CA GLY A 107 -3.51 9.07 -1.17
C GLY A 107 -4.22 8.07 -0.27
N GLY A 108 -3.75 7.95 0.98
CA GLY A 108 -4.28 6.94 1.89
C GLY A 108 -4.14 5.53 1.32
N ASN A 109 -5.27 4.88 1.09
CA ASN A 109 -5.33 3.49 0.64
C ASN A 109 -5.71 3.34 -0.84
N GLU A 110 -5.57 4.37 -1.65
CA GLU A 110 -5.97 4.37 -3.05
C GLU A 110 -4.88 4.91 -3.95
N ALA A 111 -4.78 4.36 -5.15
CA ALA A 111 -3.91 4.88 -6.19
C ALA A 111 -4.51 4.72 -7.57
N PHE A 112 -4.19 5.67 -8.45
CA PHE A 112 -4.38 5.57 -9.89
C PHE A 112 -3.03 5.49 -10.57
N VAL A 113 -2.91 4.58 -11.50
CA VAL A 113 -1.68 4.35 -12.25
C VAL A 113 -1.97 4.42 -13.73
N LYS A 114 -1.33 5.33 -14.43
CA LYS A 114 -1.29 5.33 -15.90
C LYS A 114 0.05 4.78 -16.34
N TYR A 115 0.03 3.80 -17.21
CA TYR A 115 1.26 3.18 -17.70
C TYR A 115 1.23 2.89 -19.21
N LEU A 116 2.42 2.77 -19.77
CA LEU A 116 2.68 2.17 -21.06
C LEU A 116 3.27 0.78 -20.82
N CYS A 117 2.54 -0.25 -21.24
CA CYS A 117 3.03 -1.62 -21.24
C CYS A 117 3.73 -1.92 -22.56
N HIS A 118 4.93 -2.45 -22.48
CA HIS A 118 5.66 -2.96 -23.62
C HIS A 118 5.58 -4.49 -23.64
N THR A 119 5.46 -5.02 -24.84
CA THR A 119 5.35 -6.46 -25.06
C THR A 119 6.55 -6.98 -25.82
N LYS A 120 6.89 -8.24 -25.64
CA LYS A 120 8.05 -8.89 -26.28
C LYS A 120 7.97 -8.96 -27.81
N ASN A 121 6.77 -8.82 -28.36
CA ASN A 121 6.57 -8.76 -29.82
C ASN A 121 6.67 -7.34 -30.39
N GLY A 122 7.17 -6.38 -29.61
CA GLY A 122 7.40 -5.00 -30.01
C GLY A 122 6.17 -4.10 -30.03
N LYS A 123 5.00 -4.61 -29.63
CA LYS A 123 3.80 -3.80 -29.46
C LYS A 123 3.76 -3.15 -28.08
N SER A 124 2.98 -2.09 -27.96
CA SER A 124 2.73 -1.45 -26.67
C SER A 124 1.28 -0.95 -26.58
N PHE A 125 0.80 -0.82 -25.34
CA PHE A 125 -0.53 -0.30 -25.06
C PHE A 125 -0.53 0.49 -23.75
N ARG A 126 -1.50 1.38 -23.58
CA ARG A 126 -1.69 2.16 -22.35
C ARG A 126 -2.97 1.77 -21.65
N ASN A 127 -2.88 1.67 -20.34
CA ASN A 127 -4.03 1.50 -19.47
C ASN A 127 -3.97 2.51 -18.32
N VAL A 128 -5.10 2.67 -17.66
CA VAL A 128 -5.19 3.26 -16.33
C VAL A 128 -5.74 2.18 -15.41
N GLU A 129 -5.11 2.01 -14.26
CA GLU A 129 -5.58 1.11 -13.22
C GLU A 129 -5.85 1.88 -11.93
N TYR A 130 -6.96 1.57 -11.28
CA TYR A 130 -7.26 1.96 -9.94
C TYR A 130 -6.86 0.83 -8.99
N PHE A 131 -6.20 1.19 -7.90
CA PHE A 131 -5.81 0.29 -6.82
C PHE A 131 -6.49 0.71 -5.53
N ARG A 132 -7.11 -0.24 -4.84
CA ARG A 132 -7.44 -0.09 -3.43
C ARG A 132 -6.56 -1.01 -2.60
N LEU A 133 -5.99 -0.44 -1.54
CA LEU A 133 -5.05 -1.11 -0.66
C LEU A 133 -5.66 -1.35 0.71
N ARG A 134 -5.27 -2.44 1.36
CA ARG A 134 -5.60 -2.72 2.75
C ARG A 134 -4.42 -3.44 3.41
N ASP A 135 -4.02 -2.98 4.58
CA ASP A 135 -2.95 -3.59 5.39
C ASP A 135 -1.67 -3.85 4.58
N GLY A 136 -1.27 -2.89 3.76
CA GLY A 136 -0.07 -2.99 2.93
C GLY A 136 -0.18 -3.95 1.74
N LYS A 137 -1.38 -4.41 1.40
CA LYS A 137 -1.65 -5.30 0.27
C LYS A 137 -2.66 -4.69 -0.70
N VAL A 138 -2.66 -5.19 -1.92
CA VAL A 138 -3.63 -4.85 -2.96
C VAL A 138 -4.92 -5.62 -2.71
N GLU A 139 -6.01 -4.91 -2.43
CA GLU A 139 -7.33 -5.49 -2.21
C GLU A 139 -8.17 -5.50 -3.48
N THR A 140 -8.10 -4.44 -4.28
CA THR A 140 -8.88 -4.34 -5.52
C THR A 140 -8.04 -3.70 -6.61
N ILE A 141 -8.17 -4.20 -7.82
CA ILE A 141 -7.72 -3.51 -9.03
C ILE A 141 -8.89 -3.40 -10.00
N GLU A 142 -9.05 -2.21 -10.56
CA GLU A 142 -9.93 -1.98 -11.69
C GLU A 142 -9.12 -1.45 -12.86
N CYS A 143 -9.13 -2.18 -13.98
CA CYS A 143 -8.35 -1.85 -15.17
C CYS A 143 -9.21 -1.21 -16.25
N TYR A 144 -8.89 0.02 -16.60
CA TYR A 144 -9.56 0.81 -17.62
C TYR A 144 -8.74 0.86 -18.89
N PHE A 145 -9.26 0.30 -19.96
CA PHE A 145 -8.66 0.36 -21.29
C PHE A 145 -9.76 0.53 -22.35
N GLY A 146 -9.42 1.12 -23.47
CA GLY A 146 -10.34 1.26 -24.59
C GLY A 146 -10.32 -0.01 -25.46
N GLY A 147 -11.46 -0.39 -25.99
CA GLY A 147 -11.75 -1.50 -26.89
C GLY A 147 -10.61 -2.32 -27.52
N LYS A 148 -10.86 -2.96 -28.66
CA LYS A 148 -9.88 -3.88 -29.33
C LYS A 148 -8.56 -3.22 -29.73
N SER A 149 -8.52 -1.93 -29.90
CA SER A 149 -7.30 -1.14 -30.04
C SER A 149 -7.18 -0.28 -28.79
N THR A 150 -6.59 -0.82 -27.77
CA THR A 150 -6.03 -0.02 -26.71
C THR A 150 -5.26 1.13 -27.31
N PHE A 151 -5.48 2.30 -26.78
CA PHE A 151 -4.87 3.56 -27.23
C PHE A 151 -3.71 3.31 -28.19
N PRO A 152 -3.87 3.60 -29.49
CA PRO A 152 -2.77 3.44 -30.39
C PRO A 152 -1.59 4.12 -29.75
N SER A 153 -0.49 3.42 -29.64
CA SER A 153 0.75 4.09 -29.31
C SER A 153 0.76 5.33 -30.17
N ALA A 154 1.04 6.47 -29.60
CA ALA A 154 1.10 7.74 -30.33
C ALA A 154 1.99 7.67 -31.59
N VAL A 155 2.59 6.55 -31.79
CA VAL A 155 3.56 6.20 -32.82
C VAL A 155 2.96 5.55 -34.07
N SER A 156 1.72 5.11 -34.04
CA SER A 156 1.11 4.62 -35.30
C SER A 156 0.64 5.75 -36.21
N LYS A 157 1.29 6.89 -36.09
CA LYS A 157 1.13 7.99 -37.02
C LYS A 157 2.40 8.16 -37.82
N ALA A 158 2.61 7.30 -38.67
CA ALA A 158 3.36 7.61 -39.88
C ALA A 158 2.38 7.77 -40.99
#